data_6e984c0cddbb4bfd7deaed70727d9a28
#
_entry.id   6e984c0cddbb4bfd7deaed70727d9a28
#
_cell.length_a   1.000
_cell.length_b   1.000
_cell.length_c   1.000
_cell.angle_alpha   90.00
_cell.angle_beta   90.00
_cell.angle_gamma   90.00
#
_symmetry.space_group_name_H-M   'P 1'
#
loop_
_entity.id
_entity.type
_entity.pdbx_description
1 polymer ?
#
loop_
_entity_poly.entity_id
_entity_poly.type
_entity_poly.pdbx_seq_one_letter_code
_entity_poly.pdbx_strand_id
1 'polypeptide(L)'
;MTDEDLNKSQKFVRIFTIVQRRGGVSAHELMERFALDQRTLRRYLADFKDLGLPLRDEGAGADRVISLDPAYARSGVQLTLAEVLSLHFGRTLFTFLDGTSFAADMEGAIERLQPAIARSTSDLTHNLDRKFVAVSEHAKDYRTNPDLLDEIVSALLYGNPADAEYRPARGGFGKIYRLEPLTLATYRQGLYLFARDVAEDKLKSFAVERFERFARLRRERFEYPATYDPHSLFADSFGITSGPPEDVVARF
;
A
#
# COMPACT_ATOMS: atom_id res chain seq x y z
N MET A 1 10.91 -28.83 30.87
CA MET A 1 11.65 -28.86 29.60
C MET A 1 12.52 -27.63 29.59
N THR A 2 13.79 -27.81 29.77
CA THR A 2 14.79 -26.74 29.83
C THR A 2 15.14 -26.30 28.38
N ASP A 3 15.69 -25.09 28.24
CA ASP A 3 16.09 -24.58 26.89
C ASP A 3 17.22 -25.45 26.28
N GLU A 4 17.91 -26.25 27.10
CA GLU A 4 18.92 -27.23 26.67
C GLU A 4 18.32 -28.45 25.94
N ASP A 5 17.11 -28.88 26.33
CA ASP A 5 16.44 -30.08 25.79
C ASP A 5 15.74 -29.82 24.44
N LEU A 6 15.73 -28.59 23.94
CA LEU A 6 15.08 -28.20 22.71
C LEU A 6 15.78 -28.77 21.47
N ASN A 7 15.00 -29.19 20.47
CA ASN A 7 15.56 -29.59 19.18
C ASN A 7 16.09 -28.36 18.39
N LYS A 8 16.82 -28.61 17.28
CA LYS A 8 17.46 -27.54 16.49
C LYS A 8 16.50 -26.43 16.08
N SER A 9 15.31 -26.76 15.60
CA SER A 9 14.31 -25.76 15.15
C SER A 9 13.73 -24.97 16.32
N GLN A 10 13.47 -25.63 17.44
CA GLN A 10 12.99 -24.97 18.66
C GLN A 10 14.04 -24.02 19.24
N LYS A 11 15.33 -24.46 19.30
CA LYS A 11 16.45 -23.59 19.69
C LYS A 11 16.54 -22.37 18.78
N PHE A 12 16.42 -22.57 17.48
CA PHE A 12 16.45 -21.48 16.50
C PHE A 12 15.38 -20.40 16.79
N VAL A 13 14.12 -20.79 16.95
CA VAL A 13 13.02 -19.87 17.28
C VAL A 13 13.25 -19.17 18.64
N ARG A 14 13.71 -19.93 19.63
CA ARG A 14 13.90 -19.42 20.98
C ARG A 14 15.07 -18.42 21.05
N ILE A 15 16.19 -18.72 20.39
CA ILE A 15 17.33 -17.80 20.27
C ILE A 15 16.87 -16.51 19.58
N PHE A 16 16.13 -16.61 18.49
CA PHE A 16 15.58 -15.45 17.79
C PHE A 16 14.73 -14.57 18.72
N THR A 17 13.82 -15.17 19.49
CA THR A 17 12.98 -14.44 20.45
C THR A 17 13.78 -13.70 21.53
N ILE A 18 14.92 -14.27 21.92
CA ILE A 18 15.78 -13.66 22.96
C ILE A 18 16.60 -12.51 22.38
N VAL A 19 17.13 -12.68 21.18
CA VAL A 19 17.90 -11.64 20.47
C VAL A 19 17.06 -10.39 20.14
N GLN A 20 15.75 -10.54 20.04
CA GLN A 20 14.82 -9.41 19.85
C GLN A 20 14.64 -8.52 21.10
N ARG A 21 15.11 -8.94 22.26
CA ARG A 21 14.96 -8.14 23.48
C ARG A 21 15.69 -6.81 23.37
N ARG A 22 15.14 -5.81 24.04
CA ARG A 22 15.74 -4.47 24.08
C ARG A 22 17.12 -4.55 24.76
N GLY A 23 18.18 -4.22 24.02
CA GLY A 23 19.57 -4.33 24.50
C GLY A 23 20.30 -5.59 24.06
N GLY A 24 19.62 -6.53 23.41
CA GLY A 24 20.25 -7.77 22.93
C GLY A 24 20.52 -8.79 24.05
N VAL A 25 21.40 -9.71 23.76
CA VAL A 25 21.81 -10.80 24.68
C VAL A 25 23.31 -11.08 24.52
N SER A 26 24.02 -11.42 25.60
CA SER A 26 25.43 -11.78 25.48
C SER A 26 25.61 -13.14 24.79
N ALA A 27 26.67 -13.27 24.00
CA ALA A 27 27.01 -14.54 23.38
C ALA A 27 27.22 -15.66 24.46
N HIS A 28 27.73 -15.28 25.60
CA HIS A 28 27.94 -16.19 26.73
C HIS A 28 26.61 -16.71 27.27
N GLU A 29 25.64 -15.84 27.52
CA GLU A 29 24.29 -16.23 27.97
C GLU A 29 23.61 -17.20 27.00
N LEU A 30 23.74 -16.96 25.67
CA LEU A 30 23.18 -17.88 24.68
C LEU A 30 23.86 -19.24 24.70
N MET A 31 25.19 -19.28 24.83
CA MET A 31 25.92 -20.53 24.89
C MET A 31 25.58 -21.34 26.15
N GLU A 32 25.53 -20.72 27.32
CA GLU A 32 25.14 -21.38 28.57
C GLU A 32 23.69 -21.87 28.50
N ARG A 33 22.77 -21.01 28.16
CA ARG A 33 21.34 -21.29 28.22
C ARG A 33 20.87 -22.40 27.27
N PHE A 34 21.51 -22.55 26.13
CA PHE A 34 21.16 -23.55 25.12
C PHE A 34 22.19 -24.68 25.00
N ALA A 35 23.16 -24.75 25.91
CA ALA A 35 24.27 -25.67 25.87
C ALA A 35 24.96 -25.72 24.49
N LEU A 36 25.33 -24.54 23.94
CA LEU A 36 25.95 -24.40 22.64
C LEU A 36 27.43 -24.12 22.74
N ASP A 37 28.21 -24.72 21.86
CA ASP A 37 29.58 -24.30 21.61
C ASP A 37 29.63 -23.06 20.69
N GLN A 38 30.78 -22.40 20.66
CA GLN A 38 30.99 -21.18 19.86
C GLN A 38 30.78 -21.40 18.36
N ARG A 39 31.11 -22.57 17.84
CA ARG A 39 30.92 -22.92 16.40
C ARG A 39 29.45 -23.07 16.08
N THR A 40 28.70 -23.72 16.95
CA THR A 40 27.25 -23.91 16.80
C THR A 40 26.51 -22.57 16.88
N LEU A 41 26.86 -21.68 17.82
CA LEU A 41 26.31 -20.35 17.91
C LEU A 41 26.58 -19.54 16.62
N ARG A 42 27.81 -19.56 16.11
CA ARG A 42 28.17 -18.90 14.84
C ARG A 42 27.31 -19.40 13.68
N ARG A 43 26.99 -20.68 13.61
CA ARG A 43 26.14 -21.27 12.59
C ARG A 43 24.71 -20.76 12.70
N TYR A 44 24.13 -20.69 13.91
CA TYR A 44 22.81 -20.08 14.10
C TYR A 44 22.78 -18.61 13.66
N LEU A 45 23.82 -17.85 13.97
CA LEU A 45 23.92 -16.45 13.57
C LEU A 45 24.07 -16.29 12.05
N ALA A 46 24.77 -17.20 11.38
CA ALA A 46 24.84 -17.24 9.92
C ALA A 46 23.47 -17.60 9.32
N ASP A 47 22.81 -18.65 9.83
CA ASP A 47 21.47 -19.04 9.39
C ASP A 47 20.47 -17.85 9.52
N PHE A 48 20.55 -17.04 10.59
CA PHE A 48 19.74 -15.82 10.73
C PHE A 48 20.07 -14.76 9.69
N LYS A 49 21.36 -14.55 9.39
CA LYS A 49 21.78 -13.60 8.35
C LYS A 49 21.33 -14.04 6.95
N ASP A 50 21.41 -15.34 6.66
CA ASP A 50 20.95 -15.92 5.39
C ASP A 50 19.43 -15.78 5.21
N LEU A 51 18.68 -15.74 6.31
CA LEU A 51 17.25 -15.42 6.33
C LEU A 51 16.96 -13.91 6.24
N GLY A 52 18.00 -13.08 6.11
CA GLY A 52 17.84 -11.64 5.97
C GLY A 52 17.60 -10.89 7.26
N LEU A 53 17.84 -11.51 8.43
CA LEU A 53 17.68 -10.84 9.74
C LEU A 53 18.89 -9.94 10.03
N PRO A 54 18.71 -8.62 10.22
CA PRO A 54 19.80 -7.69 10.46
C PRO A 54 20.31 -7.79 11.91
N LEU A 55 21.21 -8.72 12.15
CA LEU A 55 21.86 -8.88 13.44
C LEU A 55 23.03 -7.93 13.57
N ARG A 56 23.13 -7.28 14.73
CA ARG A 56 24.32 -6.65 15.25
C ARG A 56 25.06 -7.63 16.14
N ASP A 57 26.34 -7.74 15.94
CA ASP A 57 27.25 -8.61 16.66
C ASP A 57 28.43 -7.72 17.08
N GLU A 58 28.36 -7.16 18.27
CA GLU A 58 29.26 -6.12 18.77
C GLU A 58 30.01 -6.59 20.00
N GLY A 59 31.26 -6.12 20.16
CA GLY A 59 32.11 -6.51 21.24
C GLY A 59 32.94 -7.77 20.98
N ALA A 60 33.71 -8.21 21.97
CA ALA A 60 34.57 -9.40 21.92
C ALA A 60 34.59 -10.12 23.25
N GLY A 61 34.86 -11.44 23.24
CA GLY A 61 34.92 -12.25 24.43
C GLY A 61 33.63 -12.27 25.25
N ALA A 62 33.71 -11.95 26.52
CA ALA A 62 32.58 -11.93 27.47
C ALA A 62 31.61 -10.77 27.18
N ASP A 63 32.11 -9.65 26.63
CA ASP A 63 31.32 -8.46 26.32
C ASP A 63 30.66 -8.50 24.93
N ARG A 64 30.73 -9.62 24.24
CA ARG A 64 30.11 -9.79 22.91
C ARG A 64 28.60 -9.88 23.04
N VAL A 65 27.90 -8.90 22.50
CA VAL A 65 26.44 -8.78 22.54
C VAL A 65 25.86 -8.98 21.12
N ILE A 66 24.83 -9.80 21.06
CA ILE A 66 24.08 -10.09 19.84
C ILE A 66 22.70 -9.45 20.00
N SER A 67 22.33 -8.59 19.07
CA SER A 67 21.04 -7.91 19.06
C SER A 67 20.49 -7.77 17.64
N LEU A 68 19.19 -7.54 17.51
CA LEU A 68 18.64 -7.03 16.25
C LEU A 68 18.99 -5.56 16.09
N ASP A 69 19.16 -5.14 14.83
CA ASP A 69 19.27 -3.71 14.54
C ASP A 69 18.06 -2.96 15.15
N PRO A 70 18.28 -1.93 15.97
CA PRO A 70 17.19 -1.21 16.61
C PRO A 70 16.19 -0.58 15.64
N ALA A 71 16.59 -0.26 14.41
CA ALA A 71 15.70 0.21 13.37
C ALA A 71 14.75 -0.90 12.90
N TYR A 72 15.26 -2.11 12.73
CA TYR A 72 14.48 -3.28 12.37
C TYR A 72 13.55 -3.75 13.52
N ALA A 73 14.05 -3.77 14.75
CA ALA A 73 13.26 -4.13 15.93
C ALA A 73 12.07 -3.16 16.19
N ARG A 74 12.21 -1.91 15.79
CA ARG A 74 11.17 -0.87 15.96
C ARG A 74 10.08 -0.91 14.88
N SER A 75 10.36 -1.48 13.71
CA SER A 75 9.39 -1.48 12.61
C SER A 75 8.17 -2.36 12.87
N GLY A 76 8.27 -3.39 13.71
CA GLY A 76 7.21 -4.39 13.93
C GLY A 76 6.77 -5.14 12.66
N VAL A 77 7.23 -4.68 11.51
CA VAL A 77 6.96 -5.21 10.16
C VAL A 77 8.29 -5.66 9.57
N GLN A 78 8.30 -6.83 8.99
CA GLN A 78 9.45 -7.38 8.26
C GLN A 78 9.05 -7.56 6.80
N LEU A 79 9.80 -6.97 5.90
CA LEU A 79 9.55 -7.08 4.46
C LEU A 79 10.65 -7.90 3.78
N THR A 80 10.24 -8.84 2.97
CA THR A 80 11.10 -9.54 2.03
C THR A 80 11.47 -8.62 0.86
N LEU A 81 12.55 -8.94 0.14
CA LEU A 81 12.91 -8.21 -1.08
C LEU A 81 11.75 -8.17 -2.10
N ALA A 82 11.04 -9.30 -2.25
CA ALA A 82 9.91 -9.39 -3.18
C ALA A 82 8.77 -8.43 -2.80
N GLU A 83 8.45 -8.30 -1.51
CA GLU A 83 7.43 -7.36 -1.03
C GLU A 83 7.84 -5.90 -1.24
N VAL A 84 9.11 -5.57 -1.00
CA VAL A 84 9.65 -4.23 -1.28
C VAL A 84 9.57 -3.90 -2.77
N LEU A 85 10.01 -4.82 -3.64
CA LEU A 85 9.94 -4.65 -5.09
C LEU A 85 8.48 -4.50 -5.55
N SER A 86 7.55 -5.28 -4.98
CA SER A 86 6.12 -5.19 -5.30
C SER A 86 5.54 -3.83 -4.90
N LEU A 87 5.91 -3.28 -3.74
CA LEU A 87 5.49 -1.95 -3.30
C LEU A 87 6.02 -0.85 -4.24
N HIS A 88 7.31 -0.90 -4.59
CA HIS A 88 7.89 0.07 -5.51
C HIS A 88 7.29 -0.03 -6.92
N PHE A 89 7.09 -1.25 -7.43
CA PHE A 89 6.44 -1.44 -8.71
C PHE A 89 4.99 -0.94 -8.67
N GLY A 90 4.23 -1.26 -7.61
CA GLY A 90 2.87 -0.74 -7.40
C GLY A 90 2.83 0.79 -7.43
N ARG A 91 3.79 1.46 -6.76
CA ARG A 91 3.92 2.93 -6.78
C ARG A 91 4.05 3.46 -8.21
N THR A 92 4.85 2.81 -9.06
CA THR A 92 5.04 3.28 -10.45
C THR A 92 3.74 3.24 -11.27
N LEU A 93 2.80 2.35 -10.95
CA LEU A 93 1.50 2.30 -11.63
C LEU A 93 0.61 3.50 -11.27
N PHE A 94 0.88 4.18 -10.16
CA PHE A 94 0.10 5.33 -9.67
C PHE A 94 0.80 6.69 -9.87
N THR A 95 1.80 6.77 -10.73
CA THR A 95 2.51 8.04 -11.03
C THR A 95 1.58 9.14 -11.58
N PHE A 96 0.43 8.77 -12.13
CA PHE A 96 -0.59 9.74 -12.55
C PHE A 96 -1.25 10.49 -11.37
N LEU A 97 -1.04 10.04 -10.13
CA LEU A 97 -1.45 10.72 -8.90
C LEU A 97 -0.36 11.62 -8.30
N ASP A 98 0.79 11.75 -8.96
CA ASP A 98 1.88 12.58 -8.46
C ASP A 98 1.42 14.02 -8.21
N GLY A 99 1.85 14.58 -7.08
CA GLY A 99 1.44 15.91 -6.62
C GLY A 99 0.10 15.95 -5.87
N THR A 100 -0.54 14.80 -5.60
CA THR A 100 -1.67 14.68 -4.69
C THR A 100 -1.22 14.25 -3.29
N SER A 101 -2.06 14.48 -2.26
CA SER A 101 -1.86 13.95 -0.90
C SER A 101 -1.78 12.42 -0.90
N PHE A 102 -2.56 11.74 -1.74
CA PHE A 102 -2.54 10.29 -1.86
C PHE A 102 -1.16 9.75 -2.27
N ALA A 103 -0.51 10.37 -3.25
CA ALA A 103 0.85 9.99 -3.65
C ALA A 103 1.86 10.27 -2.53
N ALA A 104 1.74 11.41 -1.85
CA ALA A 104 2.60 11.76 -0.71
C ALA A 104 2.44 10.80 0.47
N ASP A 105 1.21 10.39 0.79
CA ASP A 105 0.93 9.42 1.85
C ASP A 105 1.49 8.03 1.51
N MET A 106 1.38 7.60 0.26
CA MET A 106 1.95 6.34 -0.22
C MET A 106 3.47 6.37 -0.14
N GLU A 107 4.11 7.45 -0.54
CA GLU A 107 5.57 7.64 -0.45
C GLU A 107 6.03 7.63 1.00
N GLY A 108 5.37 8.39 1.88
CA GLY A 108 5.64 8.39 3.31
C GLY A 108 5.41 7.01 3.97
N ALA A 109 4.47 6.20 3.48
CA ALA A 109 4.30 4.83 3.94
C ALA A 109 5.48 3.94 3.53
N ILE A 110 5.93 4.02 2.29
CA ILE A 110 7.11 3.29 1.78
C ILE A 110 8.36 3.69 2.56
N GLU A 111 8.58 4.99 2.79
CA GLU A 111 9.72 5.48 3.60
C GLU A 111 9.70 4.92 5.02
N ARG A 112 8.54 4.88 5.69
CA ARG A 112 8.41 4.28 7.03
C ARG A 112 8.69 2.78 7.05
N LEU A 113 8.52 2.09 5.93
CA LEU A 113 8.82 0.67 5.78
C LEU A 113 10.31 0.41 5.45
N GLN A 114 11.08 1.41 5.02
CA GLN A 114 12.52 1.26 4.72
C GLN A 114 13.33 0.59 5.85
N PRO A 115 13.13 0.92 7.14
CA PRO A 115 13.83 0.24 8.23
C PRO A 115 13.47 -1.24 8.39
N ALA A 116 12.38 -1.70 7.76
CA ALA A 116 11.97 -3.11 7.77
C ALA A 116 12.73 -3.96 6.74
N ILE A 117 13.50 -3.31 5.86
CA ILE A 117 14.31 -3.97 4.83
C ILE A 117 15.61 -4.43 5.46
N ALA A 118 15.94 -5.70 5.27
CA ALA A 118 17.22 -6.22 5.73
C ALA A 118 18.40 -5.51 5.03
N ARG A 119 19.45 -5.19 5.77
CA ARG A 119 20.66 -4.53 5.24
C ARG A 119 21.29 -5.29 4.08
N SER A 120 21.23 -6.63 4.09
CA SER A 120 21.72 -7.48 3.00
C SER A 120 21.00 -7.26 1.66
N THR A 121 19.80 -6.70 1.68
CA THR A 121 18.98 -6.38 0.51
C THR A 121 18.94 -4.89 0.18
N SER A 122 19.44 -4.05 1.08
CA SER A 122 19.48 -2.59 0.89
C SER A 122 20.16 -2.17 -0.41
N ASP A 123 21.29 -2.80 -0.75
CA ASP A 123 22.02 -2.50 -1.99
C ASP A 123 21.23 -2.89 -3.25
N LEU A 124 20.39 -3.93 -3.16
CA LEU A 124 19.53 -4.36 -4.27
C LEU A 124 18.35 -3.42 -4.49
N THR A 125 17.90 -2.74 -3.43
CA THR A 125 16.80 -1.76 -3.48
C THR A 125 17.28 -0.35 -3.87
N HIS A 126 18.58 -0.15 -4.02
CA HIS A 126 19.12 1.14 -4.44
C HIS A 126 18.73 1.49 -5.89
N ASN A 127 18.34 2.73 -6.10
CA ASN A 127 17.92 3.27 -7.41
C ASN A 127 16.73 2.51 -8.06
N LEU A 128 15.76 2.04 -7.28
CA LEU A 128 14.57 1.37 -7.81
C LEU A 128 13.78 2.27 -8.76
N ASP A 129 13.70 3.56 -8.50
CA ASP A 129 13.04 4.56 -9.35
C ASP A 129 13.64 4.65 -10.76
N ARG A 130 14.92 4.27 -10.90
CA ARG A 130 15.61 4.23 -12.20
C ARG A 130 15.47 2.88 -12.90
N LYS A 131 15.15 1.82 -12.13
CA LYS A 131 14.99 0.46 -12.65
C LYS A 131 13.55 0.18 -13.06
N PHE A 132 12.58 0.84 -12.43
CA PHE A 132 11.15 0.69 -12.69
C PHE A 132 10.57 2.05 -13.04
N VAL A 133 10.21 2.22 -14.31
CA VAL A 133 9.68 3.47 -14.84
C VAL A 133 8.32 3.19 -15.47
N ALA A 134 7.30 3.96 -15.08
CA ALA A 134 6.02 3.98 -15.77
C ALA A 134 6.05 5.03 -16.89
N VAL A 135 5.63 4.64 -18.08
CA VAL A 135 5.42 5.57 -19.19
C VAL A 135 3.93 5.86 -19.29
N SER A 136 3.57 7.10 -19.06
CA SER A 136 2.17 7.56 -19.12
C SER A 136 1.88 8.20 -20.47
N GLU A 137 0.94 7.64 -21.23
CA GLU A 137 0.54 8.24 -22.52
C GLU A 137 -0.47 9.39 -22.37
N HIS A 138 -1.38 9.29 -21.39
CA HIS A 138 -2.50 10.25 -21.22
C HIS A 138 -2.84 10.46 -19.74
N ALA A 139 -1.82 10.66 -18.89
CA ALA A 139 -2.06 10.90 -17.46
C ALA A 139 -2.91 12.15 -17.25
N LYS A 140 -3.91 12.04 -16.38
CA LYS A 140 -4.72 13.17 -15.93
C LYS A 140 -3.97 13.96 -14.87
N ASP A 141 -4.20 15.25 -14.82
CA ASP A 141 -3.58 16.12 -13.82
C ASP A 141 -4.54 16.40 -12.66
N TYR A 142 -4.24 15.82 -11.50
CA TYR A 142 -5.03 16.01 -10.28
C TYR A 142 -4.43 17.06 -9.34
N ARG A 143 -3.28 17.67 -9.68
CA ARG A 143 -2.58 18.66 -8.85
C ARG A 143 -3.33 19.97 -8.75
N THR A 144 -4.21 20.27 -9.71
CA THR A 144 -5.00 21.50 -9.74
C THR A 144 -6.02 21.60 -8.61
N ASN A 145 -6.44 20.46 -8.05
CA ASN A 145 -7.36 20.41 -6.91
C ASN A 145 -6.95 19.27 -5.96
N PRO A 146 -5.93 19.48 -5.13
CA PRO A 146 -5.37 18.42 -4.29
C PRO A 146 -6.35 17.88 -3.26
N ASP A 147 -7.27 18.71 -2.76
CA ASP A 147 -8.24 18.31 -1.72
C ASP A 147 -9.41 17.49 -2.30
N LEU A 148 -9.61 17.52 -3.61
CA LEU A 148 -10.73 16.86 -4.28
C LEU A 148 -10.72 15.35 -4.04
N LEU A 149 -9.56 14.73 -4.20
CA LEU A 149 -9.41 13.28 -4.04
C LEU A 149 -9.66 12.86 -2.58
N ASP A 150 -9.18 13.63 -1.63
CA ASP A 150 -9.38 13.39 -0.20
C ASP A 150 -10.85 13.48 0.19
N GLU A 151 -11.57 14.47 -0.32
CA GLU A 151 -13.02 14.63 -0.09
C GLU A 151 -13.81 13.47 -0.72
N ILE A 152 -13.46 13.03 -1.94
CA ILE A 152 -14.10 11.88 -2.60
C ILE A 152 -13.83 10.58 -1.82
N VAL A 153 -12.57 10.29 -1.49
CA VAL A 153 -12.20 9.09 -0.73
C VAL A 153 -12.86 9.10 0.65
N SER A 154 -12.86 10.24 1.32
CA SER A 154 -13.54 10.38 2.60
C SER A 154 -15.06 10.17 2.48
N ALA A 155 -15.69 10.68 1.43
CA ALA A 155 -17.13 10.49 1.20
C ALA A 155 -17.47 9.00 1.01
N LEU A 156 -16.65 8.27 0.25
CA LEU A 156 -16.76 6.82 0.07
C LEU A 156 -16.61 6.05 1.38
N LEU A 157 -15.54 6.34 2.14
CA LEU A 157 -15.22 5.60 3.36
C LEU A 157 -16.25 5.81 4.47
N TYR A 158 -16.77 7.03 4.60
CA TYR A 158 -17.73 7.36 5.67
C TYR A 158 -19.19 7.24 5.23
N GLY A 159 -19.46 6.89 3.97
CA GLY A 159 -20.83 6.81 3.44
C GLY A 159 -21.54 8.15 3.46
N ASN A 160 -20.83 9.24 3.17
CA ASN A 160 -21.42 10.56 3.15
C ASN A 160 -21.86 10.94 1.73
N PRO A 161 -23.07 11.52 1.54
CA PRO A 161 -23.42 12.16 0.27
C PRO A 161 -22.57 13.42 0.08
N ALA A 162 -22.54 13.92 -1.16
CA ALA A 162 -21.80 15.12 -1.52
C ALA A 162 -22.61 16.00 -2.47
N ASP A 163 -22.46 17.32 -2.30
CA ASP A 163 -22.87 18.29 -3.32
C ASP A 163 -21.69 18.54 -4.25
N ALA A 164 -21.89 18.37 -5.56
CA ALA A 164 -20.84 18.43 -6.54
C ALA A 164 -21.22 19.33 -7.73
N GLU A 165 -20.25 20.10 -8.21
CA GLU A 165 -20.33 20.81 -9.48
C GLU A 165 -19.43 20.11 -10.49
N TYR A 166 -20.01 19.71 -11.61
CA TYR A 166 -19.35 18.85 -12.60
C TYR A 166 -19.51 19.40 -14.02
N ARG A 167 -18.39 19.46 -14.76
CA ARG A 167 -18.37 19.90 -16.15
C ARG A 167 -18.43 18.69 -17.09
N PRO A 168 -19.52 18.54 -17.89
CA PRO A 168 -19.66 17.44 -18.85
C PRO A 168 -18.61 17.47 -19.96
N ALA A 169 -18.30 16.29 -20.54
CA ALA A 169 -17.30 16.16 -21.63
C ALA A 169 -17.68 16.92 -22.90
N ARG A 170 -18.97 17.01 -23.20
CA ARG A 170 -19.49 17.63 -24.45
C ARG A 170 -19.56 19.14 -24.37
N GLY A 171 -18.94 19.75 -23.36
CA GLY A 171 -19.04 21.20 -23.13
C GLY A 171 -20.37 21.60 -22.49
N GLY A 172 -20.49 22.87 -22.11
CA GLY A 172 -21.68 23.42 -21.48
C GLY A 172 -21.35 23.96 -20.07
N PHE A 173 -22.38 24.46 -19.40
CA PHE A 173 -22.27 24.96 -18.04
C PHE A 173 -22.12 23.81 -17.07
N GLY A 174 -21.40 24.06 -15.97
CA GLY A 174 -21.32 23.13 -14.85
C GLY A 174 -22.71 22.73 -14.37
N LYS A 175 -22.90 21.45 -14.08
CA LYS A 175 -24.13 20.92 -13.49
C LYS A 175 -23.91 20.63 -12.02
N ILE A 176 -24.90 20.97 -11.23
CA ILE A 176 -24.92 20.67 -9.80
C ILE A 176 -25.59 19.32 -9.60
N TYR A 177 -24.95 18.47 -8.79
CA TYR A 177 -25.43 17.14 -8.44
C TYR A 177 -25.41 16.96 -6.94
N ARG A 178 -26.39 16.20 -6.45
CA ARG A 178 -26.31 15.57 -5.13
C ARG A 178 -26.01 14.10 -5.34
N LEU A 179 -24.82 13.69 -4.91
CA LEU A 179 -24.25 12.38 -5.20
C LEU A 179 -24.13 11.53 -3.95
N GLU A 180 -24.38 10.24 -4.08
CA GLU A 180 -24.00 9.22 -3.12
C GLU A 180 -22.88 8.39 -3.74
N PRO A 181 -21.61 8.62 -3.33
CA PRO A 181 -20.45 7.93 -3.86
C PRO A 181 -20.45 6.44 -3.55
N LEU A 182 -20.28 5.59 -4.57
CA LEU A 182 -20.30 4.13 -4.38
C LEU A 182 -18.96 3.47 -4.70
N THR A 183 -18.29 3.87 -5.80
CA THR A 183 -17.02 3.27 -6.21
C THR A 183 -16.11 4.29 -6.86
N LEU A 184 -14.84 4.27 -6.49
CA LEU A 184 -13.77 4.97 -7.21
C LEU A 184 -12.96 3.94 -7.99
N ALA A 185 -12.96 4.06 -9.31
CA ALA A 185 -12.27 3.14 -10.21
C ALA A 185 -11.14 3.85 -10.97
N THR A 186 -10.10 3.09 -11.30
CA THR A 186 -9.02 3.54 -12.17
C THR A 186 -9.22 2.98 -13.57
N TYR A 187 -9.14 3.84 -14.59
CA TYR A 187 -9.19 3.41 -15.98
C TYR A 187 -8.30 4.31 -16.86
N ARG A 188 -7.39 3.71 -17.62
CA ARG A 188 -6.47 4.43 -18.53
C ARG A 188 -5.80 5.63 -17.85
N GLN A 189 -5.22 5.42 -16.67
CA GLN A 189 -4.54 6.44 -15.88
C GLN A 189 -5.42 7.66 -15.51
N GLY A 190 -6.72 7.43 -15.38
CA GLY A 190 -7.69 8.38 -14.86
C GLY A 190 -8.54 7.76 -13.77
N LEU A 191 -9.09 8.61 -12.92
CA LEU A 191 -10.00 8.24 -11.85
C LEU A 191 -11.44 8.52 -12.25
N TYR A 192 -12.33 7.58 -11.94
CA TYR A 192 -13.76 7.69 -12.22
C TYR A 192 -14.55 7.36 -10.97
N LEU A 193 -15.39 8.30 -10.56
CA LEU A 193 -16.33 8.12 -9.48
C LEU A 193 -17.65 7.60 -10.03
N PHE A 194 -18.08 6.42 -9.55
CA PHE A 194 -19.43 5.93 -9.74
C PHE A 194 -20.25 6.32 -8.53
N ALA A 195 -21.33 7.05 -8.77
CA ALA A 195 -22.18 7.58 -7.73
C ALA A 195 -23.65 7.53 -8.14
N ARG A 196 -24.55 7.35 -7.18
CA ARG A 196 -25.98 7.53 -7.40
C ARG A 196 -26.30 9.02 -7.41
N ASP A 197 -26.88 9.50 -8.48
CA ASP A 197 -27.47 10.83 -8.54
C ASP A 197 -28.81 10.79 -7.81
N VAL A 198 -28.90 11.48 -6.68
CA VAL A 198 -30.08 11.46 -5.81
C VAL A 198 -31.32 12.04 -6.50
N ALA A 199 -31.15 13.03 -7.39
CA ALA A 199 -32.25 13.68 -8.06
C ALA A 199 -32.92 12.79 -9.12
N GLU A 200 -32.13 11.99 -9.84
CA GLU A 200 -32.63 11.12 -10.90
C GLU A 200 -32.76 9.64 -10.45
N ASP A 201 -32.27 9.32 -9.27
CA ASP A 201 -32.13 7.96 -8.73
C ASP A 201 -31.43 7.01 -9.70
N LYS A 202 -30.35 7.49 -10.32
CA LYS A 202 -29.58 6.75 -11.31
C LYS A 202 -28.12 6.69 -10.96
N LEU A 203 -27.52 5.54 -11.24
CA LEU A 203 -26.07 5.38 -11.19
C LEU A 203 -25.44 6.10 -12.38
N LYS A 204 -24.45 6.94 -12.09
CA LYS A 204 -23.69 7.71 -13.10
C LYS A 204 -22.19 7.56 -12.85
N SER A 205 -21.41 7.68 -13.92
CA SER A 205 -19.95 7.74 -13.88
C SER A 205 -19.45 9.16 -14.10
N PHE A 206 -18.52 9.60 -13.29
CA PHE A 206 -17.95 10.93 -13.31
C PHE A 206 -16.42 10.84 -13.39
N ALA A 207 -15.81 11.43 -14.42
CA ALA A 207 -14.37 11.59 -14.49
C ALA A 207 -13.92 12.60 -13.41
N VAL A 208 -13.05 12.18 -12.50
CA VAL A 208 -12.72 12.97 -11.29
C VAL A 208 -12.14 14.34 -11.66
N GLU A 209 -11.31 14.41 -12.69
CA GLU A 209 -10.70 15.67 -13.17
C GLU A 209 -11.69 16.73 -13.69
N ARG A 210 -12.97 16.36 -13.78
CA ARG A 210 -14.02 17.27 -14.26
C ARG A 210 -14.90 17.83 -13.16
N PHE A 211 -14.67 17.45 -11.92
CA PHE A 211 -15.30 18.11 -10.80
C PHE A 211 -14.68 19.49 -10.59
N GLU A 212 -15.48 20.53 -10.66
CA GLU A 212 -15.10 21.88 -10.30
C GLU A 212 -15.20 22.08 -8.79
N ARG A 213 -16.15 21.40 -8.18
CA ARG A 213 -16.35 21.37 -6.73
C ARG A 213 -16.91 20.02 -6.31
N PHE A 214 -16.45 19.54 -5.17
CA PHE A 214 -17.00 18.37 -4.50
C PHE A 214 -16.96 18.61 -2.98
N ALA A 215 -18.12 18.68 -2.36
CA ALA A 215 -18.25 19.02 -0.94
C ALA A 215 -19.00 17.91 -0.21
N ARG A 216 -18.27 17.14 0.57
CA ARG A 216 -18.81 16.07 1.39
C ARG A 216 -19.72 16.61 2.49
N LEU A 217 -20.89 16.03 2.64
CA LEU A 217 -21.87 16.38 3.66
C LEU A 217 -21.65 15.55 4.93
N ARG A 218 -20.72 15.97 5.75
CA ARG A 218 -20.17 15.22 6.89
C ARG A 218 -21.21 14.79 7.95
N ARG A 219 -22.34 15.46 8.03
CA ARG A 219 -23.42 15.18 8.98
C ARG A 219 -24.47 14.22 8.46
N GLU A 220 -24.42 13.91 7.17
CA GLU A 220 -25.35 13.04 6.51
C GLU A 220 -24.67 11.71 6.17
N ARG A 221 -25.46 10.66 6.10
CA ARG A 221 -25.01 9.33 5.65
C ARG A 221 -26.09 8.74 4.77
N PHE A 222 -25.65 8.00 3.76
CA PHE A 222 -26.51 7.15 2.98
C PHE A 222 -26.19 5.67 3.28
N GLU A 223 -27.16 4.82 3.01
CA GLU A 223 -26.96 3.38 3.15
C GLU A 223 -26.37 2.82 1.84
N TYR A 224 -25.22 2.15 1.96
CA TYR A 224 -24.59 1.53 0.79
C TYR A 224 -25.47 0.38 0.29
N PRO A 225 -25.91 0.38 -0.99
CA PRO A 225 -26.88 -0.60 -1.47
C PRO A 225 -26.31 -2.03 -1.41
N ALA A 226 -26.98 -2.92 -0.67
CA ALA A 226 -26.52 -4.30 -0.47
C ALA A 226 -26.46 -5.12 -1.79
N THR A 227 -27.24 -4.74 -2.78
CA THR A 227 -27.29 -5.41 -4.10
C THR A 227 -26.34 -4.79 -5.13
N TYR A 228 -25.62 -3.72 -4.78
CA TYR A 228 -24.69 -3.07 -5.68
C TYR A 228 -23.41 -3.89 -5.83
N ASP A 229 -23.12 -4.31 -7.05
CA ASP A 229 -21.86 -4.97 -7.41
C ASP A 229 -21.06 -4.09 -8.37
N PRO A 230 -19.91 -3.52 -7.94
CA PRO A 230 -19.07 -2.71 -8.81
C PRO A 230 -18.53 -3.46 -10.02
N HIS A 231 -18.37 -4.79 -9.95
CA HIS A 231 -17.90 -5.59 -11.09
C HIS A 231 -18.92 -5.67 -12.21
N SER A 232 -20.21 -5.60 -11.90
CA SER A 232 -21.29 -5.58 -12.90
C SER A 232 -21.25 -4.34 -13.79
N LEU A 233 -20.64 -3.23 -13.32
CA LEU A 233 -20.50 -1.98 -14.09
C LEU A 233 -19.63 -2.16 -15.34
N PHE A 234 -18.76 -3.15 -15.34
CA PHE A 234 -17.76 -3.36 -16.39
C PHE A 234 -18.05 -4.61 -17.23
N ALA A 235 -19.02 -5.44 -16.84
CA ALA A 235 -19.31 -6.73 -17.49
C ALA A 235 -19.74 -6.55 -18.96
N ASP A 236 -20.56 -5.52 -19.25
CA ASP A 236 -21.12 -5.25 -20.59
C ASP A 236 -20.70 -3.85 -21.10
N SER A 237 -19.57 -3.33 -20.59
CA SER A 237 -19.12 -1.98 -20.94
C SER A 237 -17.94 -1.98 -21.89
N PHE A 238 -17.93 -1.08 -22.85
CA PHE A 238 -16.73 -0.74 -23.60
C PHE A 238 -15.92 0.29 -22.81
N GLY A 239 -15.03 -0.24 -21.96
CA GLY A 239 -14.25 0.57 -21.01
C GLY A 239 -15.06 0.96 -19.77
N ILE A 240 -15.32 2.27 -19.57
CA ILE A 240 -16.09 2.82 -18.44
C ILE A 240 -17.47 3.35 -18.87
N THR A 241 -17.80 3.21 -20.14
CA THR A 241 -19.07 3.66 -20.70
C THR A 241 -19.99 2.45 -20.82
N SER A 242 -21.07 2.44 -20.06
CA SER A 242 -22.13 1.46 -20.16
C SER A 242 -23.31 2.03 -20.91
N GLY A 243 -23.95 1.22 -21.75
CA GLY A 243 -25.14 1.56 -22.51
C GLY A 243 -25.86 0.30 -22.93
N PRO A 244 -27.08 0.41 -23.51
CA PRO A 244 -27.70 -0.76 -24.11
C PRO A 244 -26.78 -1.33 -25.20
N PRO A 245 -26.72 -2.66 -25.39
CA PRO A 245 -25.91 -3.27 -26.42
C PRO A 245 -26.35 -2.77 -27.82
N GLU A 246 -25.36 -2.36 -28.62
CA GLU A 246 -25.59 -1.95 -30.03
C GLU A 246 -24.91 -2.95 -30.96
N ASP A 247 -25.62 -3.40 -31.99
CA ASP A 247 -25.04 -4.25 -33.02
C ASP A 247 -24.20 -3.39 -33.99
N VAL A 248 -22.88 -3.63 -33.97
CA VAL A 248 -21.94 -2.95 -34.86
C VAL A 248 -21.51 -3.89 -35.98
N VAL A 249 -21.86 -3.55 -37.23
CA VAL A 249 -21.37 -4.28 -38.42
C VAL A 249 -20.24 -3.50 -39.05
N ALA A 250 -19.02 -4.04 -38.96
CA ALA A 250 -17.84 -3.52 -39.65
C ALA A 250 -17.67 -4.28 -40.99
N ARG A 251 -17.61 -3.55 -42.11
CA ARG A 251 -17.20 -4.09 -43.43
C ARG A 251 -15.76 -3.63 -43.70
N PHE A 252 -14.88 -4.61 -43.92
CA PHE A 252 -13.49 -4.41 -44.30
C PHE A 252 -13.36 -4.53 -45.81
#